data_442d573ed46177277e9bb451c2d8a708
#
_entry.id   442d573ed46177277e9bb451c2d8a708
#
_cell.length_a   1.000
_cell.length_b   1.000
_cell.length_c   1.000
_cell.angle_alpha   90.00
_cell.angle_beta   90.00
_cell.angle_gamma   90.00
#
_symmetry.space_group_name_H-M   'P 1'
#
loop_
_entity.id
_entity.type
_entity.pdbx_description
1 polymer ?
#
loop_
_entity_poly.entity_id
_entity_poly.type
_entity_poly.pdbx_seq_one_letter_code
_entity_poly.pdbx_strand_id
1 'polypeptide(L)'
;IMDDENTILDLENQLQQHKNNIDSLKHEIDTLIWENEIWDHNIKYKETHLLSAIIHVESSNNDSAYHKGENAVGCLQIRQCMVDDVNRILRRQKSTKNYSYHDRWLRYKSIEMFDVYCKHYGLTTAEEIARCWNGGPRGMQNEMTAGYWEKVKNKLDS
;
A
#
# COMPACT_ATOMS: atom_id res chain seq x y z
N ILE A 1 -46.18 31.88 29.86
CA ILE A 1 -45.87 32.55 28.56
C ILE A 1 -44.42 33.05 28.53
N MET A 2 -43.86 33.60 29.63
CA MET A 2 -42.43 34.08 29.68
C MET A 2 -41.42 32.94 29.74
N ASP A 3 -41.78 31.75 30.26
CA ASP A 3 -40.91 30.57 30.33
C ASP A 3 -40.65 29.95 28.93
N ASP A 4 -41.66 30.00 28.03
CA ASP A 4 -41.53 29.42 26.68
C ASP A 4 -40.56 30.20 25.77
N GLU A 5 -40.55 31.55 25.89
CA GLU A 5 -39.63 32.37 25.06
C GLU A 5 -38.15 32.19 25.46
N ASN A 6 -37.87 32.05 26.76
CA ASN A 6 -36.51 31.77 27.24
C ASN A 6 -36.01 30.38 26.80
N THR A 7 -36.91 29.40 26.79
CA THR A 7 -36.63 28.05 26.35
C THR A 7 -36.34 28.02 24.84
N ILE A 8 -37.07 28.75 24.02
CA ILE A 8 -36.87 28.86 22.58
C ILE A 8 -35.51 29.49 22.29
N LEU A 9 -35.16 30.61 22.97
CA LEU A 9 -33.88 31.27 22.80
C LEU A 9 -32.69 30.37 23.17
N ASP A 10 -32.83 29.56 24.23
CA ASP A 10 -31.79 28.61 24.63
C ASP A 10 -31.60 27.55 23.58
N LEU A 11 -32.69 26.99 23.04
CA LEU A 11 -32.63 25.98 21.96
C LEU A 11 -32.01 26.55 20.66
N GLU A 12 -32.32 27.81 20.32
CA GLU A 12 -31.73 28.49 19.17
C GLU A 12 -30.21 28.68 19.34
N ASN A 13 -29.76 29.06 20.54
CA ASN A 13 -28.34 29.18 20.87
C ASN A 13 -27.62 27.84 20.81
N GLN A 14 -28.21 26.78 21.34
CA GLN A 14 -27.66 25.43 21.25
C GLN A 14 -27.59 24.97 19.81
N LEU A 15 -28.61 25.22 19.00
CA LEU A 15 -28.64 24.88 17.58
C LEU A 15 -27.51 25.59 16.81
N GLN A 16 -27.32 26.88 17.10
CA GLN A 16 -26.23 27.66 16.46
C GLN A 16 -24.85 27.13 16.87
N GLN A 17 -24.68 26.76 18.14
CA GLN A 17 -23.42 26.17 18.62
C GLN A 17 -23.15 24.81 17.94
N HIS A 18 -24.17 23.97 17.78
CA HIS A 18 -24.02 22.70 17.05
C HIS A 18 -23.70 22.92 15.59
N LYS A 19 -24.29 23.91 14.90
CA LYS A 19 -23.96 24.26 13.53
C LYS A 19 -22.48 24.66 13.40
N ASN A 20 -21.99 25.51 14.31
CA ASN A 20 -20.59 25.95 14.31
C ASN A 20 -19.62 24.75 14.51
N ASN A 21 -19.97 23.81 15.41
CA ASN A 21 -19.19 22.61 15.64
C ASN A 21 -19.17 21.70 14.40
N ILE A 22 -20.30 21.56 13.71
CA ILE A 22 -20.39 20.76 12.46
C ILE A 22 -19.49 21.38 11.38
N ASP A 23 -19.51 22.70 11.22
CA ASP A 23 -18.69 23.38 10.21
C ASP A 23 -17.20 23.28 10.54
N SER A 24 -16.81 23.33 11.82
CA SER A 24 -15.44 23.09 12.26
C SER A 24 -14.98 21.65 11.96
N LEU A 25 -15.83 20.65 12.26
CA LEU A 25 -15.53 19.24 11.99
C LEU A 25 -15.43 18.96 10.48
N LYS A 26 -16.27 19.59 9.66
CA LYS A 26 -16.16 19.48 8.20
C LYS A 26 -14.82 19.98 7.69
N HIS A 27 -14.39 21.16 8.18
CA HIS A 27 -13.09 21.73 7.81
C HIS A 27 -11.92 20.81 8.20
N GLU A 28 -11.98 20.20 9.40
CA GLU A 28 -10.98 19.25 9.87
C GLU A 28 -10.96 17.98 8.99
N ILE A 29 -12.13 17.46 8.62
CA ILE A 29 -12.25 16.32 7.69
C ILE A 29 -11.65 16.65 6.32
N ASP A 30 -11.98 17.83 5.75
CA ASP A 30 -11.44 18.23 4.45
C ASP A 30 -9.91 18.38 4.49
N THR A 31 -9.37 18.89 5.60
CA THR A 31 -7.92 18.99 5.82
C THR A 31 -7.26 17.62 5.88
N LEU A 32 -7.83 16.67 6.63
CA LEU A 32 -7.33 15.31 6.75
C LEU A 32 -7.41 14.54 5.42
N ILE A 33 -8.47 14.75 4.64
CA ILE A 33 -8.61 14.16 3.30
C ILE A 33 -7.50 14.70 2.39
N TRP A 34 -7.27 16.00 2.37
CA TRP A 34 -6.24 16.64 1.55
C TRP A 34 -4.83 16.19 1.94
N GLU A 35 -4.54 16.10 3.25
CA GLU A 35 -3.25 15.57 3.75
C GLU A 35 -3.05 14.11 3.35
N ASN A 36 -4.11 13.30 3.40
CA ASN A 36 -4.06 11.89 3.00
C ASN A 36 -3.85 11.73 1.48
N GLU A 37 -4.49 12.58 0.66
CA GLU A 37 -4.30 12.59 -0.79
C GLU A 37 -2.87 13.00 -1.17
N ILE A 38 -2.28 13.98 -0.48
CA ILE A 38 -0.87 14.36 -0.67
C ILE A 38 0.07 13.23 -0.25
N TRP A 39 -0.22 12.56 0.88
CA TRP A 39 0.55 11.42 1.34
C TRP A 39 0.50 10.28 0.32
N ASP A 40 -0.68 9.91 -0.16
CA ASP A 40 -0.87 8.88 -1.18
C ASP A 40 -0.18 9.24 -2.51
N HIS A 41 -0.22 10.50 -2.91
CA HIS A 41 0.45 10.97 -4.12
C HIS A 41 1.98 10.89 -4.00
N ASN A 42 2.55 11.32 -2.88
CA ASN A 42 3.99 11.28 -2.64
C ASN A 42 4.53 9.85 -2.47
N ILE A 43 3.79 8.98 -1.78
CA ILE A 43 4.12 7.56 -1.65
C ILE A 43 4.02 6.90 -3.02
N LYS A 44 2.93 7.10 -3.75
CA LYS A 44 2.69 6.51 -5.07
C LYS A 44 3.76 6.92 -6.10
N TYR A 45 4.28 8.15 -6.04
CA TYR A 45 5.35 8.61 -6.93
C TYR A 45 6.69 7.94 -6.62
N LYS A 46 7.07 7.81 -5.35
CA LYS A 46 8.28 7.08 -4.92
C LYS A 46 8.17 5.58 -5.16
N GLU A 47 7.01 4.99 -4.83
CA GLU A 47 6.74 3.57 -5.07
C GLU A 47 6.71 3.23 -6.56
N THR A 48 6.20 4.11 -7.41
CA THR A 48 6.14 3.87 -8.86
C THR A 48 7.53 3.73 -9.47
N HIS A 49 8.50 4.52 -9.04
CA HIS A 49 9.86 4.47 -9.59
C HIS A 49 10.61 3.22 -9.11
N LEU A 50 10.58 2.93 -7.80
CA LEU A 50 11.17 1.72 -7.22
C LEU A 50 10.49 0.46 -7.74
N LEU A 51 9.16 0.43 -7.78
CA LEU A 51 8.40 -0.71 -8.27
C LEU A 51 8.71 -0.98 -9.75
N SER A 52 8.85 0.06 -10.58
CA SER A 52 9.25 -0.08 -11.97
C SER A 52 10.65 -0.70 -12.12
N ALA A 53 11.59 -0.30 -11.27
CA ALA A 53 12.94 -0.87 -11.24
C ALA A 53 12.91 -2.34 -10.82
N ILE A 54 12.13 -2.70 -9.80
CA ILE A 54 11.95 -4.10 -9.36
C ILE A 54 11.33 -4.93 -10.48
N ILE A 55 10.23 -4.49 -11.10
CA ILE A 55 9.59 -5.16 -12.23
C ILE A 55 10.57 -5.39 -13.39
N HIS A 56 11.41 -4.39 -13.66
CA HIS A 56 12.42 -4.55 -14.70
C HIS A 56 13.46 -5.63 -14.36
N VAL A 57 13.94 -5.66 -13.12
CA VAL A 57 14.90 -6.67 -12.64
C VAL A 57 14.31 -8.06 -12.63
N GLU A 58 13.02 -8.19 -12.23
CA GLU A 58 12.32 -9.48 -12.12
C GLU A 58 11.98 -10.09 -13.49
N SER A 59 11.51 -9.28 -14.43
CA SER A 59 10.90 -9.79 -15.66
C SER A 59 11.26 -9.02 -16.93
N SER A 60 12.11 -8.01 -16.86
CA SER A 60 12.32 -7.06 -17.96
C SER A 60 11.01 -6.42 -18.43
N ASN A 61 10.10 -6.15 -17.49
CA ASN A 61 8.78 -5.56 -17.71
C ASN A 61 7.80 -6.47 -18.49
N ASN A 62 7.95 -7.79 -18.38
CA ASN A 62 7.13 -8.77 -19.09
C ASN A 62 6.09 -9.41 -18.16
N ASP A 63 4.78 -9.16 -18.43
CA ASP A 63 3.67 -9.72 -17.66
C ASP A 63 3.50 -11.24 -17.83
N SER A 64 4.03 -11.78 -18.93
CA SER A 64 3.98 -13.21 -19.26
C SER A 64 5.26 -13.95 -18.88
N ALA A 65 6.15 -13.33 -18.11
CA ALA A 65 7.38 -13.98 -17.66
C ALA A 65 7.07 -15.19 -16.75
N TYR A 66 7.76 -16.31 -17.00
CA TYR A 66 7.61 -17.54 -16.24
C TYR A 66 8.95 -18.20 -15.96
N HIS A 67 9.27 -18.36 -14.68
CA HIS A 67 10.43 -19.12 -14.23
C HIS A 67 10.02 -20.48 -13.70
N LYS A 68 10.19 -21.52 -14.54
CA LYS A 68 9.71 -22.90 -14.27
C LYS A 68 10.26 -23.47 -12.98
N GLY A 69 11.55 -23.25 -12.68
CA GLY A 69 12.23 -23.86 -11.52
C GLY A 69 11.65 -23.42 -10.17
N GLU A 70 11.14 -22.21 -10.09
CA GLU A 70 10.56 -21.64 -8.87
C GLU A 70 9.04 -21.43 -8.95
N ASN A 71 8.45 -21.76 -10.08
CA ASN A 71 7.04 -21.46 -10.38
C ASN A 71 6.72 -19.97 -10.10
N ALA A 72 7.66 -19.09 -10.46
CA ALA A 72 7.51 -17.65 -10.34
C ALA A 72 6.95 -17.08 -11.65
N VAL A 73 5.93 -16.23 -11.56
CA VAL A 73 5.19 -15.77 -12.73
C VAL A 73 4.89 -14.28 -12.69
N GLY A 74 4.70 -13.72 -13.88
CA GLY A 74 4.24 -12.35 -14.09
C GLY A 74 5.34 -11.30 -13.92
N CYS A 75 4.94 -10.04 -13.96
CA CYS A 75 5.88 -8.91 -13.93
C CYS A 75 6.75 -8.85 -12.67
N LEU A 76 6.24 -9.32 -11.53
CA LEU A 76 6.92 -9.32 -10.23
C LEU A 76 7.44 -10.70 -9.82
N GLN A 77 7.42 -11.69 -10.71
CA GLN A 77 7.90 -13.06 -10.47
C GLN A 77 7.39 -13.65 -9.15
N ILE A 78 6.07 -13.51 -8.92
CA ILE A 78 5.44 -13.96 -7.68
C ILE A 78 5.36 -15.48 -7.63
N ARG A 79 5.81 -16.07 -6.53
CA ARG A 79 5.67 -17.50 -6.22
C ARG A 79 4.34 -17.79 -5.52
N GLN A 80 3.89 -19.04 -5.54
CA GLN A 80 2.64 -19.43 -4.85
C GLN A 80 2.70 -19.12 -3.35
N CYS A 81 3.82 -19.40 -2.69
CA CYS A 81 3.99 -19.10 -1.25
C CYS A 81 3.82 -17.62 -0.91
N MET A 82 4.14 -16.72 -1.85
CA MET A 82 3.90 -15.28 -1.67
C MET A 82 2.39 -14.97 -1.70
N VAL A 83 1.63 -15.59 -2.60
CA VAL A 83 0.16 -15.45 -2.64
C VAL A 83 -0.45 -15.95 -1.34
N ASP A 84 0.03 -17.10 -0.83
CA ASP A 84 -0.45 -17.68 0.44
C ASP A 84 -0.15 -16.75 1.62
N ASP A 85 1.02 -16.13 1.64
CA ASP A 85 1.41 -15.16 2.68
C ASP A 85 0.53 -13.89 2.61
N VAL A 86 0.35 -13.32 1.44
CA VAL A 86 -0.54 -12.16 1.23
C VAL A 86 -1.97 -12.47 1.67
N ASN A 87 -2.52 -13.62 1.30
CA ASN A 87 -3.85 -14.05 1.72
C ASN A 87 -3.92 -14.27 3.25
N ARG A 88 -2.86 -14.78 3.86
CA ARG A 88 -2.76 -14.89 5.33
C ARG A 88 -2.78 -13.52 6.00
N ILE A 89 -2.04 -12.55 5.46
CA ILE A 89 -2.03 -11.14 5.92
C ILE A 89 -3.43 -10.55 5.85
N LEU A 90 -4.08 -10.65 4.69
CA LEU A 90 -5.42 -10.10 4.46
C LEU A 90 -6.47 -10.69 5.41
N ARG A 91 -6.42 -12.01 5.66
CA ARG A 91 -7.31 -12.67 6.65
C ARG A 91 -7.12 -12.10 8.05
N ARG A 92 -5.87 -11.85 8.48
CA ARG A 92 -5.58 -11.24 9.80
C ARG A 92 -6.10 -9.82 9.90
N GLN A 93 -6.11 -9.08 8.79
CA GLN A 93 -6.66 -7.72 8.69
C GLN A 93 -8.19 -7.71 8.52
N LYS A 94 -8.85 -8.89 8.55
CA LYS A 94 -10.30 -9.05 8.31
C LYS A 94 -10.74 -8.48 6.95
N SER A 95 -9.86 -8.49 5.97
CA SER A 95 -10.17 -8.08 4.60
C SER A 95 -10.99 -9.15 3.89
N THR A 96 -11.90 -8.72 3.03
CA THR A 96 -12.66 -9.60 2.13
C THR A 96 -11.89 -9.95 0.86
N LYS A 97 -10.75 -9.28 0.61
CA LYS A 97 -9.88 -9.57 -0.55
C LYS A 97 -9.20 -10.94 -0.38
N ASN A 98 -9.10 -11.66 -1.48
CA ASN A 98 -8.36 -12.92 -1.58
C ASN A 98 -7.84 -13.09 -3.00
N TYR A 99 -6.60 -13.54 -3.15
CA TYR A 99 -5.96 -13.74 -4.45
C TYR A 99 -5.85 -15.23 -4.77
N SER A 100 -6.09 -15.57 -6.04
CA SER A 100 -5.80 -16.89 -6.60
C SER A 100 -4.35 -16.94 -7.14
N TYR A 101 -3.83 -18.13 -7.36
CA TYR A 101 -2.51 -18.27 -8.01
C TYR A 101 -2.51 -17.74 -9.45
N HIS A 102 -3.66 -17.70 -10.11
CA HIS A 102 -3.80 -17.12 -11.45
C HIS A 102 -3.63 -15.59 -11.45
N ASP A 103 -3.98 -14.90 -10.35
CA ASP A 103 -3.88 -13.45 -10.25
C ASP A 103 -2.45 -12.91 -10.39
N ARG A 104 -1.43 -13.77 -10.23
CA ARG A 104 -0.02 -13.44 -10.45
C ARG A 104 0.31 -13.04 -11.90
N TRP A 105 -0.50 -13.44 -12.86
CA TRP A 105 -0.34 -13.07 -14.28
C TRP A 105 -0.90 -11.68 -14.59
N LEU A 106 -1.71 -11.13 -13.70
CA LEU A 106 -2.34 -9.83 -13.87
C LEU A 106 -1.51 -8.75 -13.17
N ARG A 107 -0.91 -7.84 -13.95
CA ARG A 107 -0.01 -6.80 -13.44
C ARG A 107 -0.59 -6.05 -12.24
N TYR A 108 -1.84 -5.55 -12.35
CA TYR A 108 -2.46 -4.78 -11.28
C TYR A 108 -2.66 -5.61 -10.00
N LYS A 109 -2.98 -6.89 -10.11
CA LYS A 109 -3.08 -7.82 -8.97
C LYS A 109 -1.72 -8.09 -8.32
N SER A 110 -0.68 -8.25 -9.14
CA SER A 110 0.69 -8.42 -8.67
C SER A 110 1.16 -7.19 -7.89
N ILE A 111 0.84 -5.99 -8.37
CA ILE A 111 1.14 -4.72 -7.67
C ILE A 111 0.36 -4.61 -6.36
N GLU A 112 -0.94 -4.95 -6.35
CA GLU A 112 -1.72 -4.98 -5.10
C GLU A 112 -1.13 -5.95 -4.06
N MET A 113 -0.70 -7.14 -4.48
CA MET A 113 -0.04 -8.11 -3.59
C MET A 113 1.29 -7.58 -3.05
N PHE A 114 2.08 -6.91 -3.89
CA PHE A 114 3.31 -6.24 -3.49
C PHE A 114 3.07 -5.19 -2.41
N ASP A 115 2.07 -4.34 -2.59
CA ASP A 115 1.71 -3.28 -1.63
C ASP A 115 1.26 -3.86 -0.28
N VAL A 116 0.40 -4.89 -0.31
CA VAL A 116 -0.05 -5.58 0.91
C VAL A 116 1.16 -6.14 1.68
N TYR A 117 2.10 -6.77 0.97
CA TYR A 117 3.30 -7.35 1.54
C TYR A 117 4.19 -6.27 2.18
N CYS A 118 4.54 -5.23 1.43
CA CYS A 118 5.43 -4.16 1.91
C CYS A 118 4.85 -3.43 3.12
N LYS A 119 3.56 -3.11 3.09
CA LYS A 119 2.86 -2.46 4.21
C LYS A 119 2.82 -3.33 5.45
N HIS A 120 2.53 -4.62 5.30
CA HIS A 120 2.45 -5.55 6.45
C HIS A 120 3.79 -5.69 7.16
N TYR A 121 4.88 -5.80 6.42
CA TYR A 121 6.21 -5.96 7.00
C TYR A 121 6.90 -4.63 7.35
N GLY A 122 6.21 -3.49 7.18
CA GLY A 122 6.71 -2.16 7.54
C GLY A 122 7.97 -1.76 6.79
N LEU A 123 8.11 -2.18 5.52
CA LEU A 123 9.26 -1.89 4.69
C LEU A 123 9.20 -0.43 4.23
N THR A 124 10.23 0.36 4.56
CA THR A 124 10.19 1.82 4.40
C THR A 124 11.28 2.37 3.47
N THR A 125 12.38 1.66 3.32
CA THR A 125 13.47 2.06 2.42
C THR A 125 13.48 1.25 1.13
N ALA A 126 14.03 1.81 0.07
CA ALA A 126 14.15 1.11 -1.21
C ALA A 126 14.96 -0.20 -1.10
N GLU A 127 16.02 -0.20 -0.30
CA GLU A 127 16.82 -1.39 -0.04
C GLU A 127 16.03 -2.46 0.73
N GLU A 128 15.33 -2.08 1.80
CA GLU A 128 14.47 -3.03 2.56
C GLU A 128 13.42 -3.66 1.64
N ILE A 129 12.72 -2.84 0.85
CA ILE A 129 11.68 -3.32 -0.06
C ILE A 129 12.28 -4.31 -1.07
N ALA A 130 13.37 -3.94 -1.75
CA ALA A 130 14.00 -4.80 -2.74
C ALA A 130 14.52 -6.11 -2.14
N ARG A 131 15.28 -6.03 -1.04
CA ARG A 131 15.88 -7.21 -0.41
C ARG A 131 14.85 -8.12 0.25
N CYS A 132 13.81 -7.57 0.87
CA CYS A 132 12.74 -8.38 1.46
C CYS A 132 11.80 -8.94 0.38
N TRP A 133 11.61 -8.27 -0.75
CA TRP A 133 10.88 -8.83 -1.88
C TRP A 133 11.59 -10.08 -2.43
N ASN A 134 12.89 -10.01 -2.62
CA ASN A 134 13.68 -11.12 -3.14
C ASN A 134 13.89 -12.27 -2.13
N GLY A 135 14.21 -11.95 -0.87
CA GLY A 135 14.64 -12.89 0.16
C GLY A 135 13.64 -13.18 1.27
N GLY A 136 12.40 -12.67 1.16
CA GLY A 136 11.37 -12.77 2.21
C GLY A 136 11.55 -11.75 3.34
N PRO A 137 10.72 -11.83 4.41
CA PRO A 137 10.67 -10.80 5.47
C PRO A 137 12.00 -10.55 6.21
N ARG A 138 12.93 -11.48 6.13
CA ARG A 138 14.30 -11.36 6.69
C ARG A 138 15.37 -11.10 5.63
N GLY A 139 14.97 -10.58 4.46
CA GLY A 139 15.88 -10.32 3.35
C GLY A 139 17.08 -9.45 3.71
N MET A 140 16.91 -8.46 4.60
CA MET A 140 18.01 -7.62 5.08
C MET A 140 19.09 -8.38 5.87
N GLN A 141 18.77 -9.54 6.43
CA GLN A 141 19.70 -10.41 7.14
C GLN A 141 20.37 -11.45 6.25
N ASN A 142 19.95 -11.53 4.97
CA ASN A 142 20.48 -12.47 3.99
C ASN A 142 21.43 -11.76 3.03
N GLU A 143 22.72 -12.03 3.14
CA GLU A 143 23.74 -11.43 2.27
C GLU A 143 23.54 -11.68 0.78
N MET A 144 22.91 -12.80 0.42
CA MET A 144 22.61 -13.14 -0.98
C MET A 144 21.67 -12.13 -1.65
N THR A 145 20.84 -11.42 -0.88
CA THR A 145 19.93 -10.40 -1.41
C THR A 145 20.60 -9.06 -1.71
N ALA A 146 21.83 -8.85 -1.24
CA ALA A 146 22.60 -7.63 -1.52
C ALA A 146 22.86 -7.47 -3.02
N GLY A 147 23.21 -8.56 -3.72
CA GLY A 147 23.40 -8.56 -5.16
C GLY A 147 22.13 -8.24 -5.95
N TYR A 148 20.96 -8.63 -5.43
CA TYR A 148 19.68 -8.24 -6.01
C TYR A 148 19.43 -6.72 -5.83
N TRP A 149 19.70 -6.19 -4.65
CA TRP A 149 19.59 -4.75 -4.37
C TRP A 149 20.47 -3.93 -5.33
N GLU A 150 21.72 -4.33 -5.57
CA GLU A 150 22.60 -3.61 -6.50
C GLU A 150 22.01 -3.56 -7.92
N LYS A 151 21.34 -4.62 -8.39
CA LYS A 151 20.65 -4.60 -9.69
C LYS A 151 19.49 -3.59 -9.71
N VAL A 152 18.67 -3.58 -8.64
CA VAL A 152 17.55 -2.63 -8.52
C VAL A 152 18.07 -1.19 -8.44
N LYS A 153 19.11 -0.93 -7.64
CA LYS A 153 19.72 0.37 -7.48
C LYS A 153 20.28 0.91 -8.81
N ASN A 154 21.03 0.09 -9.54
CA ASN A 154 21.53 0.47 -10.87
C ASN A 154 20.39 0.83 -11.84
N LYS A 155 19.24 0.21 -11.68
CA LYS A 155 18.06 0.52 -12.50
C LYS A 155 17.32 1.79 -12.04
N LEU A 156 17.40 2.13 -10.76
CA LEU A 156 16.89 3.40 -10.25
C LEU A 156 17.73 4.59 -10.72
N ASP A 157 19.02 4.40 -10.86
CA ASP A 157 19.99 5.44 -11.24
C ASP A 157 20.12 5.63 -12.76
N SER A 158 19.43 4.77 -13.55
CA SER A 158 19.47 4.79 -15.03
C SER A 158 18.28 5.55 -15.62
#